data_40f1609a2c4f1f24b5015635a80d6a16
#
_entry.id   40f1609a2c4f1f24b5015635a80d6a16
#
_cell.length_a   1.000
_cell.length_b   1.000
_cell.length_c   1.000
_cell.angle_alpha   90.00
_cell.angle_beta   90.00
_cell.angle_gamma   90.00
#
_symmetry.space_group_name_H-M   'P 1'
#
loop_
_entity.id
_entity.type
_entity.pdbx_description
1 polymer ?
#
loop_
_entity_poly.entity_id
_entity_poly.type
_entity_poly.pdbx_seq_one_letter_code
_entity_poly.pdbx_strand_id
1 'polypeptide(L)'
;YRVDNNHLSNYIFFTMVINPSHSDESKALLVDIGGTNVRTCKAYLNEKKLLEPAKKGISCLKNFDELIQGFLDNDPEISHLVISVAGPKLNNSISMTNRNFFIDEKDLSKKYNLDSAFILNDWESIGYSLHIFNQDEISFINQGNAFNGTALMVGPGTGLGAALVVDESIVLPTEVGNTSSFLHNILKELDINSSDEFNVIEDLISGGGIEKLHNYLTSKTLTSEEIINLCKDSSSD
;
A
#
# COMPACT_ATOMS: atom_id res chain seq x y z
N TYR A 1 -1.71 -2.18 16.14
CA TYR A 1 -3.01 -2.10 15.44
C TYR A 1 -3.01 -3.13 14.32
N ARG A 2 -4.12 -3.79 14.10
CA ARG A 2 -4.34 -4.68 12.96
C ARG A 2 -5.60 -4.21 12.22
N VAL A 3 -5.50 -3.96 10.95
CA VAL A 3 -6.63 -3.56 10.09
C VAL A 3 -7.07 -4.78 9.29
N ASP A 4 -8.37 -4.99 9.16
CA ASP A 4 -8.92 -6.10 8.37
C ASP A 4 -8.64 -5.87 6.88
N ASN A 5 -8.01 -6.84 6.23
CA ASN A 5 -7.62 -6.78 4.81
C ASN A 5 -8.81 -6.60 3.85
N ASN A 6 -10.03 -6.95 4.27
CA ASN A 6 -11.22 -6.75 3.44
C ASN A 6 -11.63 -5.27 3.32
N HIS A 7 -11.23 -4.42 4.28
CA HIS A 7 -11.51 -2.99 4.27
C HIS A 7 -10.35 -2.15 3.70
N LEU A 8 -9.11 -2.60 3.82
CA LEU A 8 -7.92 -1.90 3.31
C LEU A 8 -8.04 -1.45 1.84
N SER A 9 -8.64 -2.29 1.00
CA SER A 9 -8.82 -1.96 -0.43
C SER A 9 -9.77 -0.78 -0.70
N ASN A 10 -10.62 -0.43 0.27
CA ASN A 10 -11.56 0.68 0.14
C ASN A 10 -11.00 2.01 0.67
N TYR A 11 -9.97 1.98 1.53
CA TYR A 11 -9.43 3.16 2.23
C TYR A 11 -8.17 3.76 1.60
N ILE A 12 -7.47 3.05 0.74
CA ILE A 12 -6.22 3.49 0.09
C ILE A 12 -6.36 4.84 -0.64
N PHE A 13 -7.56 5.33 -0.81
CA PHE A 13 -7.89 6.39 -1.74
C PHE A 13 -8.23 7.76 -1.12
N PHE A 14 -8.33 7.90 0.19
CA PHE A 14 -9.14 9.02 0.71
C PHE A 14 -8.39 10.26 1.22
N THR A 15 -7.08 10.27 1.27
CA THR A 15 -6.38 11.35 1.97
C THR A 15 -5.32 12.09 1.19
N MET A 16 -5.70 12.70 0.12
CA MET A 16 -4.99 13.90 -0.27
C MET A 16 -5.75 15.11 0.26
N VAL A 17 -5.05 15.96 1.00
CA VAL A 17 -5.52 17.29 1.35
C VAL A 17 -5.62 18.09 0.06
N ILE A 18 -6.72 17.91 -0.65
CA ILE A 18 -7.10 18.79 -1.75
C ILE A 18 -7.65 20.05 -1.07
N ASN A 19 -7.01 21.17 -1.36
CA ASN A 19 -7.40 22.47 -0.80
C ASN A 19 -8.88 22.73 -1.10
N PRO A 20 -9.74 23.04 -0.12
CA PRO A 20 -11.20 23.14 -0.28
C PRO A 20 -11.69 24.32 -1.12
N SER A 21 -10.85 24.90 -1.95
CA SER A 21 -11.22 26.00 -2.84
C SER A 21 -11.87 25.56 -4.18
N HIS A 22 -12.07 24.25 -4.39
CA HIS A 22 -12.70 23.71 -5.60
C HIS A 22 -14.22 23.59 -5.45
N SER A 23 -14.93 23.67 -6.58
CA SER A 23 -16.38 23.52 -6.62
C SER A 23 -16.84 22.22 -5.98
N ASP A 24 -17.99 22.20 -5.33
CA ASP A 24 -18.57 21.02 -4.64
C ASP A 24 -18.77 19.79 -5.56
N GLU A 25 -18.64 19.96 -6.87
CA GLU A 25 -18.88 18.91 -7.89
C GLU A 25 -17.58 18.26 -8.42
N SER A 26 -16.40 18.79 -8.08
CA SER A 26 -15.13 18.25 -8.58
C SER A 26 -14.86 16.84 -8.07
N LYS A 27 -14.41 15.95 -8.98
CA LYS A 27 -14.10 14.56 -8.69
C LYS A 27 -12.62 14.25 -8.88
N ALA A 28 -12.15 13.28 -8.12
CA ALA A 28 -10.87 12.63 -8.34
C ALA A 28 -11.06 11.23 -8.94
N LEU A 29 -10.28 10.89 -9.96
CA LEU A 29 -10.06 9.53 -10.40
C LEU A 29 -8.93 8.92 -9.56
N LEU A 30 -9.20 7.82 -8.91
CA LEU A 30 -8.28 7.09 -8.05
C LEU A 30 -7.90 5.78 -8.73
N VAL A 31 -6.61 5.50 -8.83
CA VAL A 31 -6.06 4.32 -9.50
C VAL A 31 -5.04 3.65 -8.60
N ASP A 32 -5.26 2.39 -8.26
CA ASP A 32 -4.31 1.56 -7.50
C ASP A 32 -3.72 0.49 -8.41
N ILE A 33 -2.42 0.53 -8.60
CA ILE A 33 -1.66 -0.36 -9.47
C ILE A 33 -0.83 -1.31 -8.62
N GLY A 34 -1.40 -2.47 -8.32
CA GLY A 34 -0.71 -3.56 -7.63
C GLY A 34 0.04 -4.49 -8.59
N GLY A 35 0.68 -5.52 -8.04
CA GLY A 35 1.46 -6.50 -8.83
C GLY A 35 0.65 -7.31 -9.83
N THR A 36 -0.64 -7.56 -9.59
CA THR A 36 -1.51 -8.43 -10.40
C THR A 36 -2.77 -7.74 -10.90
N ASN A 37 -3.22 -6.70 -10.25
CA ASN A 37 -4.48 -6.02 -10.53
C ASN A 37 -4.30 -4.52 -10.55
N VAL A 38 -5.18 -3.86 -11.28
CA VAL A 38 -5.44 -2.42 -11.23
C VAL A 38 -6.85 -2.22 -10.69
N ARG A 39 -6.98 -1.39 -9.66
CA ARG A 39 -8.27 -0.96 -9.12
C ARG A 39 -8.48 0.49 -9.46
N THR A 40 -9.72 0.85 -9.76
CA THR A 40 -10.10 2.22 -10.07
C THR A 40 -11.38 2.57 -9.35
N CYS A 41 -11.51 3.80 -8.93
CA CYS A 41 -12.76 4.37 -8.45
C CYS A 41 -12.75 5.88 -8.62
N LYS A 42 -13.90 6.50 -8.45
CA LYS A 42 -14.06 7.96 -8.42
C LYS A 42 -14.45 8.38 -7.01
N ALA A 43 -14.11 9.60 -6.64
CA ALA A 43 -14.53 10.20 -5.37
C ALA A 43 -14.81 11.70 -5.56
N TYR A 44 -15.86 12.22 -4.90
CA TYR A 44 -16.00 13.66 -4.74
C TYR A 44 -14.95 14.18 -3.75
N LEU A 45 -14.39 15.36 -4.01
CA LEU A 45 -13.34 15.92 -3.17
C LEU A 45 -13.81 16.25 -1.74
N ASN A 46 -15.07 16.53 -1.58
CA ASN A 46 -15.71 16.90 -0.31
C ASN A 46 -16.42 15.74 0.40
N GLU A 47 -16.50 14.58 -0.22
CA GLU A 47 -17.17 13.40 0.34
C GLU A 47 -16.21 12.23 0.57
N LYS A 48 -16.38 11.53 1.69
CA LYS A 48 -15.65 10.29 1.97
C LYS A 48 -16.37 9.07 1.35
N LYS A 49 -16.76 9.17 0.07
CA LYS A 49 -17.50 8.14 -0.62
C LYS A 49 -16.85 7.77 -1.94
N LEU A 50 -16.56 6.48 -2.09
CA LEU A 50 -16.08 5.92 -3.34
C LEU A 50 -17.25 5.67 -4.30
N LEU A 51 -17.04 6.01 -5.56
CA LEU A 51 -18.00 5.83 -6.64
C LEU A 51 -17.44 4.85 -7.67
N GLU A 52 -18.27 3.93 -8.13
CA GLU A 52 -17.95 3.02 -9.24
C GLU A 52 -16.63 2.24 -9.06
N PRO A 53 -16.40 1.56 -7.92
CA PRO A 53 -15.18 0.78 -7.74
C PRO A 53 -15.12 -0.35 -8.77
N ALA A 54 -13.99 -0.47 -9.44
CA ALA A 54 -13.74 -1.50 -10.45
C ALA A 54 -12.37 -2.13 -10.27
N LYS A 55 -12.23 -3.39 -10.68
CA LYS A 55 -10.99 -4.15 -10.65
C LYS A 55 -10.74 -4.77 -12.02
N LYS A 56 -9.55 -4.59 -12.56
CA LYS A 56 -9.08 -5.16 -13.82
C LYS A 56 -7.77 -5.89 -13.59
N GLY A 57 -7.47 -6.87 -14.44
CA GLY A 57 -6.14 -7.49 -14.46
C GLY A 57 -5.07 -6.49 -14.89
N ILE A 58 -3.85 -6.68 -14.40
CA ILE A 58 -2.69 -5.79 -14.66
C ILE A 58 -2.37 -5.61 -16.15
N SER A 59 -2.84 -6.50 -17.01
CA SER A 59 -2.65 -6.39 -18.48
C SER A 59 -3.27 -5.11 -19.07
N CYS A 60 -4.25 -4.49 -18.38
CA CYS A 60 -4.85 -3.22 -18.82
C CYS A 60 -3.84 -2.06 -18.84
N LEU A 61 -2.70 -2.17 -18.13
CA LEU A 61 -1.64 -1.15 -18.18
C LEU A 61 -0.95 -1.04 -19.53
N LYS A 62 -1.09 -2.01 -20.43
CA LYS A 62 -0.59 -1.89 -21.81
C LYS A 62 -1.21 -0.70 -22.53
N ASN A 63 -2.45 -0.37 -22.17
CA ASN A 63 -3.22 0.76 -22.70
C ASN A 63 -3.60 1.72 -21.56
N PHE A 64 -2.62 2.09 -20.74
CA PHE A 64 -2.87 2.94 -19.56
C PHE A 64 -3.48 4.29 -19.93
N ASP A 65 -3.00 4.91 -21.00
CA ASP A 65 -3.52 6.19 -21.48
C ASP A 65 -4.99 6.07 -21.93
N GLU A 66 -5.34 5.01 -22.64
CA GLU A 66 -6.72 4.74 -23.06
C GLU A 66 -7.61 4.48 -21.83
N LEU A 67 -7.07 3.81 -20.80
CA LEU A 67 -7.79 3.57 -19.54
C LEU A 67 -8.13 4.89 -18.85
N ILE A 68 -7.17 5.79 -18.68
CA ILE A 68 -7.39 7.09 -18.04
C ILE A 68 -8.30 7.96 -18.89
N GLN A 69 -8.01 8.10 -20.18
CA GLN A 69 -8.81 8.91 -21.08
C GLN A 69 -10.27 8.46 -21.13
N GLY A 70 -10.52 7.13 -21.11
CA GLY A 70 -11.86 6.58 -21.07
C GLY A 70 -12.67 6.99 -19.82
N PHE A 71 -12.03 7.20 -18.68
CA PHE A 71 -12.70 7.75 -17.50
C PHE A 71 -13.03 9.24 -17.67
N LEU A 72 -12.08 10.00 -18.21
CA LEU A 72 -12.22 11.46 -18.38
C LEU A 72 -13.26 11.79 -19.44
N ASP A 73 -13.33 11.04 -20.52
CA ASP A 73 -14.33 11.24 -21.59
C ASP A 73 -15.76 10.93 -21.09
N ASN A 74 -15.91 9.98 -20.17
CA ASN A 74 -17.20 9.58 -19.63
C ASN A 74 -17.66 10.44 -18.43
N ASP A 75 -16.75 11.17 -17.78
CA ASP A 75 -17.05 11.97 -16.59
C ASP A 75 -16.18 13.24 -16.60
N PRO A 76 -16.63 14.32 -17.23
CA PRO A 76 -15.86 15.56 -17.35
C PRO A 76 -15.72 16.35 -16.03
N GLU A 77 -16.37 15.92 -14.95
CA GLU A 77 -16.19 16.50 -13.62
C GLU A 77 -14.90 15.99 -12.93
N ILE A 78 -14.25 14.97 -13.51
CA ILE A 78 -12.95 14.51 -13.01
C ILE A 78 -11.90 15.57 -13.35
N SER A 79 -11.40 16.23 -12.33
CA SER A 79 -10.36 17.26 -12.44
C SER A 79 -9.06 16.88 -11.72
N HIS A 80 -9.05 15.77 -10.99
CA HIS A 80 -7.91 15.31 -10.23
C HIS A 80 -7.64 13.83 -10.49
N LEU A 81 -6.35 13.45 -10.47
CA LEU A 81 -5.91 12.07 -10.65
C LEU A 81 -4.95 11.69 -9.52
N VAL A 82 -5.23 10.59 -8.85
CA VAL A 82 -4.33 10.01 -7.84
C VAL A 82 -3.99 8.58 -8.22
N ILE A 83 -2.72 8.28 -8.36
CA ILE A 83 -2.24 6.95 -8.73
C ILE A 83 -1.37 6.40 -7.61
N SER A 84 -1.79 5.28 -7.03
CA SER A 84 -1.00 4.47 -6.12
C SER A 84 -0.31 3.37 -6.91
N VAL A 85 1.00 3.17 -6.72
CA VAL A 85 1.79 2.17 -7.46
C VAL A 85 2.65 1.37 -6.51
N ALA A 86 2.59 0.05 -6.60
CA ALA A 86 3.51 -0.84 -5.90
C ALA A 86 4.93 -0.73 -6.49
N GLY A 87 5.79 0.01 -5.82
CA GLY A 87 7.19 0.22 -6.23
C GLY A 87 7.82 1.45 -5.60
N PRO A 88 9.15 1.54 -5.65
CA PRO A 88 9.86 2.67 -5.07
C PRO A 88 9.58 3.97 -5.82
N LYS A 89 9.25 5.02 -5.07
CA LYS A 89 9.09 6.38 -5.59
C LYS A 89 10.44 7.11 -5.54
N LEU A 90 10.88 7.58 -6.68
CA LEU A 90 12.09 8.40 -6.79
C LEU A 90 11.72 9.79 -7.33
N ASN A 91 11.85 10.80 -6.50
CA ASN A 91 11.34 12.15 -6.77
C ASN A 91 9.82 12.10 -7.04
N ASN A 92 9.40 12.50 -8.24
CA ASN A 92 7.99 12.53 -8.65
C ASN A 92 7.68 11.42 -9.67
N SER A 93 8.46 10.34 -9.68
CA SER A 93 8.24 9.23 -10.60
C SER A 93 8.28 7.89 -9.89
N ILE A 94 7.54 6.92 -10.42
CA ILE A 94 7.55 5.53 -9.97
C ILE A 94 7.77 4.60 -11.15
N SER A 95 8.61 3.60 -10.94
CA SER A 95 8.75 2.46 -11.85
C SER A 95 8.39 1.17 -11.12
N MET A 96 7.68 0.27 -11.81
CA MET A 96 7.41 -1.06 -11.25
C MET A 96 8.64 -1.97 -11.46
N THR A 97 9.14 -2.55 -10.38
CA THR A 97 10.35 -3.38 -10.38
C THR A 97 10.25 -4.57 -11.35
N ASN A 98 9.07 -5.15 -11.48
CA ASN A 98 8.84 -6.36 -12.26
C ASN A 98 8.18 -6.13 -13.63
N ARG A 99 8.03 -4.87 -14.07
CA ARG A 99 7.35 -4.51 -15.31
C ARG A 99 7.98 -3.27 -15.94
N ASN A 100 7.95 -3.21 -17.26
CA ASN A 100 8.32 -2.00 -17.99
C ASN A 100 7.17 -0.98 -17.94
N PHE A 101 6.94 -0.41 -16.75
CA PHE A 101 5.93 0.60 -16.50
C PHE A 101 6.56 1.73 -15.70
N PHE A 102 6.50 2.93 -16.24
CA PHE A 102 7.07 4.15 -15.66
C PHE A 102 6.04 5.28 -15.77
N ILE A 103 5.88 6.03 -14.71
CA ILE A 103 5.02 7.22 -14.66
C ILE A 103 5.79 8.37 -14.02
N ASP A 104 5.67 9.57 -14.60
CA ASP A 104 6.14 10.82 -14.01
C ASP A 104 4.96 11.75 -13.73
N GLU A 105 4.86 12.24 -12.50
CA GLU A 105 3.77 13.09 -12.02
C GLU A 105 3.64 14.41 -12.78
N LYS A 106 4.80 15.00 -13.16
CA LYS A 106 4.85 16.31 -13.80
C LYS A 106 4.14 16.38 -15.15
N ASP A 107 4.10 15.25 -15.84
CA ASP A 107 3.51 15.16 -17.18
C ASP A 107 2.02 14.84 -17.15
N LEU A 108 1.53 14.21 -16.06
CA LEU A 108 0.16 13.68 -16.00
C LEU A 108 -0.91 14.78 -16.02
N SER A 109 -0.82 15.79 -15.18
CA SER A 109 -1.82 16.86 -15.11
C SER A 109 -1.92 17.61 -16.44
N LYS A 110 -0.77 17.90 -17.06
CA LYS A 110 -0.72 18.57 -18.37
C LYS A 110 -1.25 17.66 -19.49
N LYS A 111 -0.86 16.37 -19.47
CA LYS A 111 -1.24 15.39 -20.48
C LYS A 111 -2.74 15.18 -20.54
N TYR A 112 -3.38 15.11 -19.39
CA TYR A 112 -4.81 14.84 -19.27
C TYR A 112 -5.67 16.10 -19.02
N ASN A 113 -5.06 17.28 -19.04
CA ASN A 113 -5.72 18.57 -18.77
C ASN A 113 -6.47 18.57 -17.43
N LEU A 114 -5.78 18.16 -16.35
CA LEU A 114 -6.31 18.06 -15.00
C LEU A 114 -5.77 19.22 -14.13
N ASP A 115 -6.54 19.60 -13.11
CA ASP A 115 -6.11 20.58 -12.10
C ASP A 115 -4.90 20.07 -11.31
N SER A 116 -4.90 18.78 -11.00
CA SER A 116 -3.75 18.13 -10.37
C SER A 116 -3.67 16.64 -10.68
N ALA A 117 -2.44 16.12 -10.60
CA ALA A 117 -2.18 14.69 -10.63
C ALA A 117 -1.10 14.36 -9.59
N PHE A 118 -1.27 13.24 -8.89
CA PHE A 118 -0.36 12.78 -7.85
C PHE A 118 -0.04 11.31 -8.02
N ILE A 119 1.22 10.97 -7.77
CA ILE A 119 1.68 9.60 -7.74
C ILE A 119 2.15 9.28 -6.32
N LEU A 120 1.65 8.22 -5.75
CA LEU A 120 1.99 7.73 -4.43
C LEU A 120 2.58 6.32 -4.55
N ASN A 121 3.53 6.00 -3.67
CA ASN A 121 3.83 4.61 -3.38
C ASN A 121 2.62 3.96 -2.70
N ASP A 122 2.43 2.64 -2.82
CA ASP A 122 1.30 1.92 -2.22
C ASP A 122 1.23 2.11 -0.70
N TRP A 123 2.35 2.06 0.01
CA TRP A 123 2.41 2.30 1.46
C TRP A 123 2.26 3.77 1.84
N GLU A 124 2.72 4.70 1.00
CA GLU A 124 2.43 6.12 1.15
C GLU A 124 0.91 6.38 1.12
N SER A 125 0.19 5.72 0.20
CA SER A 125 -1.27 5.81 0.11
C SER A 125 -1.97 5.27 1.36
N ILE A 126 -1.49 4.13 1.91
CA ILE A 126 -1.99 3.57 3.17
C ILE A 126 -1.69 4.52 4.33
N GLY A 127 -0.51 5.13 4.36
CA GLY A 127 -0.14 6.12 5.38
C GLY A 127 -1.11 7.29 5.44
N TYR A 128 -1.49 7.84 4.30
CA TYR A 128 -2.48 8.90 4.22
C TYR A 128 -3.88 8.47 4.69
N SER A 129 -4.20 7.19 4.73
CA SER A 129 -5.49 6.69 5.21
C SER A 129 -5.58 6.52 6.73
N LEU A 130 -4.48 6.65 7.47
CA LEU A 130 -4.43 6.33 8.91
C LEU A 130 -5.53 7.02 9.73
N HIS A 131 -5.79 8.29 9.47
CA HIS A 131 -6.75 9.08 10.25
C HIS A 131 -8.22 8.88 9.86
N ILE A 132 -8.51 8.11 8.83
CA ILE A 132 -9.88 7.81 8.42
C ILE A 132 -10.38 6.46 8.90
N PHE A 133 -9.52 5.63 9.47
CA PHE A 133 -9.95 4.37 10.06
C PHE A 133 -10.85 4.61 11.28
N ASN A 134 -11.97 3.91 11.33
CA ASN A 134 -12.84 3.90 12.50
C ASN A 134 -12.30 2.94 13.56
N GLN A 135 -12.67 3.17 14.82
CA GLN A 135 -12.18 2.32 15.92
C GLN A 135 -12.62 0.85 15.83
N ASP A 136 -13.76 0.59 15.22
CA ASP A 136 -14.29 -0.77 14.98
C ASP A 136 -13.56 -1.52 13.86
N GLU A 137 -12.79 -0.81 13.04
CA GLU A 137 -11.94 -1.40 11.99
C GLU A 137 -10.53 -1.72 12.47
N ILE A 138 -10.21 -1.36 13.73
CA ILE A 138 -8.89 -1.50 14.33
C ILE A 138 -8.93 -2.49 15.49
N SER A 139 -8.05 -3.49 15.48
CA SER A 139 -7.82 -4.37 16.61
C SER A 139 -6.49 -4.03 17.29
N PHE A 140 -6.54 -3.82 18.61
CA PHE A 140 -5.34 -3.59 19.40
C PHE A 140 -4.68 -4.91 19.77
N ILE A 141 -3.45 -5.11 19.35
CA ILE A 141 -2.63 -6.27 19.76
C ILE A 141 -2.00 -6.00 21.13
N ASN A 142 -1.54 -4.77 21.33
CA ASN A 142 -0.97 -4.31 22.59
C ASN A 142 -1.37 -2.84 22.79
N GLN A 143 -1.79 -2.51 24.00
CA GLN A 143 -2.12 -1.11 24.32
C GLN A 143 -0.87 -0.41 24.84
N GLY A 144 -0.62 0.77 24.26
CA GLY A 144 0.45 1.67 24.66
C GLY A 144 -0.06 3.10 24.73
N ASN A 145 0.76 3.99 25.25
CA ASN A 145 0.48 5.42 25.24
C ASN A 145 1.24 6.06 24.08
N ALA A 146 0.54 6.74 23.20
CA ALA A 146 1.18 7.61 22.22
C ALA A 146 1.91 8.74 22.93
N PHE A 147 3.16 8.99 22.58
CA PHE A 147 3.97 10.05 23.21
C PHE A 147 4.42 11.13 22.23
N ASN A 148 4.19 10.90 20.94
CA ASN A 148 4.45 11.87 19.87
C ASN A 148 3.43 11.67 18.73
N GLY A 149 3.43 12.57 17.76
CA GLY A 149 2.57 12.51 16.58
C GLY A 149 3.07 11.58 15.47
N THR A 150 3.94 10.62 15.79
CA THR A 150 4.55 9.74 14.78
C THR A 150 4.02 8.32 14.87
N ALA A 151 3.60 7.77 13.74
CA ALA A 151 3.19 6.37 13.61
C ALA A 151 3.98 5.67 12.50
N LEU A 152 4.44 4.45 12.76
CA LEU A 152 5.00 3.58 11.74
C LEU A 152 3.92 2.58 11.32
N MET A 153 3.52 2.64 10.07
CA MET A 153 2.63 1.66 9.45
C MET A 153 3.48 0.59 8.77
N VAL A 154 3.20 -0.67 9.07
CA VAL A 154 3.95 -1.80 8.54
C VAL A 154 2.97 -2.90 8.11
N GLY A 155 3.21 -3.54 6.98
CA GLY A 155 2.37 -4.63 6.53
C GLY A 155 3.13 -5.71 5.75
N PRO A 156 3.14 -6.92 6.29
CA PRO A 156 3.64 -8.07 5.58
C PRO A 156 2.66 -8.45 4.45
N GLY A 157 3.14 -8.37 3.22
CA GLY A 157 2.48 -8.80 2.00
C GLY A 157 3.40 -9.75 1.24
N THR A 158 3.49 -9.61 -0.08
CA THR A 158 4.52 -10.30 -0.89
C THR A 158 5.92 -9.94 -0.37
N GLY A 159 6.14 -8.65 -0.08
CA GLY A 159 7.28 -8.10 0.65
C GLY A 159 6.85 -7.54 2.00
N LEU A 160 7.70 -6.70 2.61
CA LEU A 160 7.39 -5.95 3.82
C LEU A 160 7.32 -4.46 3.51
N GLY A 161 6.13 -3.96 3.27
CA GLY A 161 5.92 -2.54 3.03
C GLY A 161 5.77 -1.74 4.31
N ALA A 162 6.12 -0.45 4.26
CA ALA A 162 5.93 0.45 5.38
C ALA A 162 5.89 1.93 4.98
N ALA A 163 5.25 2.73 5.83
CA ALA A 163 5.27 4.19 5.76
C ALA A 163 5.36 4.80 7.14
N LEU A 164 6.08 5.90 7.26
CA LEU A 164 6.14 6.71 8.47
C LEU A 164 5.16 7.88 8.32
N VAL A 165 4.26 8.01 9.29
CA VAL A 165 3.28 9.11 9.34
C VAL A 165 3.67 10.05 10.48
N VAL A 166 3.81 11.33 10.16
CA VAL A 166 4.19 12.38 11.12
C VAL A 166 3.08 13.41 11.19
N ASP A 167 2.62 13.68 12.41
CA ASP A 167 1.56 14.66 12.71
C ASP A 167 0.30 14.48 11.83
N GLU A 168 -0.04 13.22 11.54
CA GLU A 168 -1.22 12.80 10.77
C GLU A 168 -1.30 13.36 9.32
N SER A 169 -0.32 14.13 8.88
CA SER A 169 -0.36 14.88 7.63
C SER A 169 0.83 14.63 6.69
N ILE A 170 1.98 14.27 7.23
CA ILE A 170 3.18 14.02 6.45
C ILE A 170 3.41 12.52 6.39
N VAL A 171 3.37 11.96 5.21
CA VAL A 171 3.64 10.53 4.99
C VAL A 171 4.94 10.37 4.22
N LEU A 172 5.84 9.59 4.78
CA LEU A 172 7.13 9.26 4.20
C LEU A 172 7.15 7.76 3.87
N PRO A 173 7.19 7.38 2.60
CA PRO A 173 7.39 5.98 2.23
C PRO A 173 8.75 5.52 2.73
N THR A 174 8.83 4.29 3.22
CA THR A 174 10.06 3.71 3.75
C THR A 174 10.32 2.34 3.15
N GLU A 175 11.58 1.95 3.14
CA GLU A 175 12.04 0.62 2.74
C GLU A 175 12.51 -0.17 3.99
N VAL A 176 11.72 -0.13 5.06
CA VAL A 176 12.09 -0.77 6.33
C VAL A 176 12.30 -2.30 6.19
N GLY A 177 11.61 -2.93 5.25
CA GLY A 177 11.79 -4.34 4.94
C GLY A 177 13.22 -4.69 4.53
N ASN A 178 13.90 -3.75 3.87
CA ASN A 178 15.29 -3.90 3.40
C ASN A 178 16.35 -3.58 4.46
N THR A 179 15.95 -3.32 5.71
CA THR A 179 16.92 -3.11 6.78
C THR A 179 17.36 -4.41 7.43
N SER A 180 18.62 -4.49 7.82
CA SER A 180 19.18 -5.54 8.68
C SER A 180 19.12 -5.20 10.17
N SER A 181 18.66 -4.02 10.54
CA SER A 181 18.50 -3.61 11.93
C SER A 181 17.59 -4.58 12.67
N PHE A 182 17.97 -4.97 13.86
CA PHE A 182 17.28 -5.94 14.72
C PHE A 182 17.21 -7.39 14.18
N LEU A 183 17.56 -7.65 12.93
CA LEU A 183 17.53 -9.00 12.34
C LEU A 183 18.30 -10.02 13.21
N HIS A 184 19.51 -9.67 13.64
CA HIS A 184 20.33 -10.54 14.50
C HIS A 184 19.62 -10.88 15.82
N ASN A 185 18.92 -9.93 16.43
CA ASN A 185 18.18 -10.17 17.67
C ASN A 185 17.02 -11.14 17.46
N ILE A 186 16.27 -10.97 16.36
CA ILE A 186 15.16 -11.86 16.01
C ILE A 186 15.66 -13.27 15.72
N LEU A 187 16.72 -13.41 14.94
CA LEU A 187 17.32 -14.71 14.65
C LEU A 187 17.79 -15.41 15.91
N LYS A 188 18.39 -14.67 16.85
CA LYS A 188 18.83 -15.20 18.14
C LYS A 188 17.65 -15.67 19.01
N GLU A 189 16.54 -14.94 19.03
CA GLU A 189 15.32 -15.35 19.75
C GLU A 189 14.70 -16.62 19.14
N LEU A 190 14.85 -16.82 17.84
CA LEU A 190 14.39 -18.02 17.13
C LEU A 190 15.40 -19.19 17.20
N ASP A 191 16.52 -19.04 17.93
CA ASP A 191 17.64 -20.00 17.98
C ASP A 191 18.21 -20.33 16.59
N ILE A 192 18.17 -19.35 15.69
CA ILE A 192 18.75 -19.46 14.35
C ILE A 192 20.14 -18.86 14.36
N ASN A 193 21.16 -19.67 14.17
CA ASN A 193 22.50 -19.18 13.93
C ASN A 193 22.56 -18.47 12.58
N SER A 194 23.36 -17.39 12.47
CA SER A 194 23.47 -16.56 11.28
C SER A 194 23.55 -17.45 10.03
N SER A 195 22.54 -17.34 9.17
CA SER A 195 22.52 -18.03 7.89
C SER A 195 22.55 -16.97 6.78
N ASP A 196 23.20 -17.29 5.68
CA ASP A 196 23.22 -16.43 4.48
C ASP A 196 21.83 -16.30 3.83
N GLU A 197 20.84 -17.02 4.38
CA GLU A 197 19.46 -16.99 3.88
C GLU A 197 18.67 -15.78 4.36
N PHE A 198 19.00 -15.22 5.54
CA PHE A 198 18.28 -14.11 6.16
C PHE A 198 19.18 -12.87 6.25
N ASN A 199 18.98 -11.90 5.37
CA ASN A 199 19.83 -10.72 5.27
C ASN A 199 19.11 -9.43 5.69
N VAL A 200 17.78 -9.41 5.53
CA VAL A 200 16.93 -8.27 5.84
C VAL A 200 15.66 -8.71 6.58
N ILE A 201 14.96 -7.78 7.23
CA ILE A 201 13.76 -8.11 8.01
C ILE A 201 12.68 -8.75 7.14
N GLU A 202 12.54 -8.31 5.90
CA GLU A 202 11.62 -8.89 4.92
C GLU A 202 11.82 -10.40 4.73
N ASP A 203 13.05 -10.88 4.84
CA ASP A 203 13.35 -12.32 4.75
C ASP A 203 12.72 -13.17 5.86
N LEU A 204 12.20 -12.54 6.92
CA LEU A 204 11.53 -13.23 8.04
C LEU A 204 10.03 -12.98 8.09
N ILE A 205 9.58 -11.73 7.84
CA ILE A 205 8.22 -11.29 8.17
C ILE A 205 7.37 -10.86 6.95
N SER A 206 7.83 -11.15 5.74
CA SER A 206 6.98 -11.11 4.54
C SER A 206 6.34 -12.47 4.26
N GLY A 207 5.44 -12.54 3.29
CA GLY A 207 4.89 -13.82 2.83
C GLY A 207 5.99 -14.79 2.40
N GLY A 208 6.90 -14.33 1.53
CA GLY A 208 8.08 -15.13 1.13
C GLY A 208 9.05 -15.42 2.28
N GLY A 209 9.16 -14.48 3.22
CA GLY A 209 9.98 -14.64 4.42
C GLY A 209 9.46 -15.75 5.34
N ILE A 210 8.13 -15.79 5.57
CA ILE A 210 7.50 -16.86 6.38
C ILE A 210 7.67 -18.23 5.71
N GLU A 211 7.55 -18.33 4.40
CA GLU A 211 7.80 -19.56 3.65
C GLU A 211 9.26 -20.02 3.80
N LYS A 212 10.20 -19.09 3.66
CA LYS A 212 11.63 -19.33 3.84
C LYS A 212 11.95 -19.81 5.26
N LEU A 213 11.42 -19.11 6.27
CA LEU A 213 11.61 -19.44 7.68
C LEU A 213 11.04 -20.82 8.02
N HIS A 214 9.81 -21.11 7.56
CA HIS A 214 9.18 -22.41 7.76
C HIS A 214 10.00 -23.54 7.13
N ASN A 215 10.48 -23.34 5.90
CA ASN A 215 11.34 -24.32 5.22
C ASN A 215 12.64 -24.56 6.00
N TYR A 216 13.28 -23.48 6.46
CA TYR A 216 14.51 -23.57 7.26
C TYR A 216 14.32 -24.39 8.55
N LEU A 217 13.24 -24.13 9.29
CA LEU A 217 12.97 -24.79 10.57
C LEU A 217 12.46 -26.23 10.42
N THR A 218 11.73 -26.55 9.36
CA THR A 218 11.02 -27.83 9.24
C THR A 218 11.48 -28.69 8.06
N SER A 219 12.27 -28.14 7.15
CA SER A 219 12.64 -28.76 5.87
C SER A 219 11.42 -29.09 4.97
N LYS A 220 10.29 -28.39 5.18
CA LYS A 220 9.05 -28.56 4.41
C LYS A 220 8.74 -27.28 3.65
N THR A 221 8.39 -27.41 2.38
CA THR A 221 7.95 -26.29 1.54
C THR A 221 6.43 -26.17 1.60
N LEU A 222 5.95 -25.10 2.19
CA LEU A 222 4.54 -24.69 2.23
C LEU A 222 4.42 -23.24 1.79
N THR A 223 3.28 -22.88 1.23
CA THR A 223 2.95 -21.49 0.95
C THR A 223 2.62 -20.73 2.23
N SER A 224 2.77 -19.42 2.21
CA SER A 224 2.42 -18.55 3.36
C SER A 224 0.97 -18.72 3.80
N GLU A 225 0.05 -18.95 2.86
CA GLU A 225 -1.36 -19.22 3.16
C GLU A 225 -1.55 -20.55 3.92
N GLU A 226 -0.88 -21.62 3.48
CA GLU A 226 -0.92 -22.92 4.16
C GLU A 226 -0.35 -22.84 5.58
N ILE A 227 0.78 -22.12 5.75
CA ILE A 227 1.41 -21.93 7.06
C ILE A 227 0.47 -21.16 8.01
N ILE A 228 -0.15 -20.07 7.54
CA ILE A 228 -1.09 -19.28 8.34
C ILE A 228 -2.31 -20.12 8.76
N ASN A 229 -2.81 -20.97 7.87
CA ASN A 229 -3.94 -21.84 8.19
C ASN A 229 -3.57 -22.89 9.26
N LEU A 230 -2.38 -23.49 9.17
CA LEU A 230 -1.89 -24.39 10.22
C LEU A 230 -1.77 -23.71 11.59
N CYS A 231 -1.32 -22.44 11.62
CA CYS A 231 -1.24 -21.67 12.88
C CYS A 231 -2.63 -21.36 13.46
N LYS A 232 -3.65 -21.14 12.62
CA LYS A 232 -5.03 -20.88 13.08
C LYS A 232 -5.63 -22.15 13.70
N ASP A 233 -5.42 -23.30 13.08
CA ASP A 233 -5.94 -24.58 13.56
C ASP A 233 -5.28 -24.98 14.89
N SER A 234 -4.01 -24.68 15.09
CA SER A 234 -3.28 -24.96 16.35
C SER A 234 -3.57 -23.97 17.48
N SER A 235 -4.20 -22.84 17.22
CA SER A 235 -4.59 -21.85 18.23
C SER A 235 -6.04 -21.99 18.73
N SER A 236 -6.76 -23.01 18.25
CA SER A 236 -8.14 -23.31 18.65
C SER A 236 -8.25 -24.41 19.71
N ASP A 237 -7.15 -24.93 20.22
CA ASP A 237 -7.02 -25.82 21.38
C ASP A 237 -6.43 -25.05 22.59
#